data_80539a11ebe04a4461441db4f9a65f23
#
_entry.id   80539a11ebe04a4461441db4f9a65f23
#
_cell.length_a   1.000
_cell.length_b   1.000
_cell.length_c   1.000
_cell.angle_alpha   90.00
_cell.angle_beta   90.00
_cell.angle_gamma   90.00
#
_symmetry.space_group_name_H-M   'P 1'
#
loop_
_entity.id
_entity.type
_entity.pdbx_description
1 polymer ?
#
loop_
_entity_poly.entity_id
_entity_poly.type
_entity_poly.pdbx_seq_one_letter_code
_entity_poly.pdbx_strand_id
1 'polypeptide(L)'
;MPPETHTSPAPDLDRLDRLDRPDSDSNAARTLAIDIGGTGIKMIVLDADAKPVNERARTLTPKPASPEALLAVIKTMVAAQPAFDRVALGFPGIVKRGVTFSAPNLGNDFWVKFPLQDQVEAIVGRPVRAMNDADLQGYGVIVGKGVELALTLGTGLGAGLYVDGRLVPNLELGHHPWKKEKTYEERLSDAELNEIGKKRWSARVFEMIAQLEPIFNYDALYLGGGNAEHIKGDLPANVKIFSNVEGMAGGVKLWTTAKLV
;
A
#
# COMPACT_ATOMS: atom_id res chain seq x y z
N MET A 1 -15.90 -17.64 37.84
CA MET A 1 -15.20 -18.32 36.72
C MET A 1 -14.18 -17.37 36.17
N PRO A 2 -12.90 -17.71 36.08
CA PRO A 2 -11.91 -16.86 35.40
C PRO A 2 -12.15 -16.93 33.90
N PRO A 3 -11.83 -15.86 33.11
CA PRO A 3 -12.02 -15.84 31.67
C PRO A 3 -11.07 -16.84 30.99
N GLU A 4 -11.60 -17.61 30.06
CA GLU A 4 -10.84 -18.54 29.24
C GLU A 4 -9.81 -17.75 28.40
N THR A 5 -8.54 -18.08 28.59
CA THR A 5 -7.44 -17.56 27.77
C THR A 5 -7.47 -18.27 26.42
N HIS A 6 -8.01 -17.62 25.40
CA HIS A 6 -7.81 -18.06 24.02
C HIS A 6 -6.33 -17.90 23.65
N THR A 7 -5.57 -18.97 23.75
CA THR A 7 -4.24 -19.08 23.17
C THR A 7 -4.40 -19.23 21.65
N SER A 8 -4.07 -18.18 20.91
CA SER A 8 -3.90 -18.30 19.44
C SER A 8 -2.82 -19.35 19.15
N PRO A 9 -3.02 -20.23 18.15
CA PRO A 9 -1.98 -21.18 17.76
C PRO A 9 -0.72 -20.41 17.31
N ALA A 10 0.45 -20.97 17.64
CA ALA A 10 1.74 -20.46 17.21
C ALA A 10 1.79 -20.38 15.67
N PRO A 11 2.46 -19.36 15.09
CA PRO A 11 2.57 -19.25 13.64
C PRO A 11 3.29 -20.47 13.08
N ASP A 12 2.71 -21.06 12.04
CA ASP A 12 3.31 -22.17 11.28
C ASP A 12 4.54 -21.66 10.53
N LEU A 13 5.73 -21.96 11.05
CA LEU A 13 7.01 -21.52 10.50
C LEU A 13 7.30 -22.18 9.13
N ASP A 14 6.79 -23.36 8.87
CA ASP A 14 6.95 -24.05 7.57
C ASP A 14 6.16 -23.35 6.45
N ARG A 15 5.19 -22.53 6.80
CA ARG A 15 4.42 -21.71 5.86
C ARG A 15 5.21 -20.50 5.38
N LEU A 16 6.14 -19.98 6.20
CA LEU A 16 6.97 -18.80 5.87
C LEU A 16 7.95 -19.12 4.74
N ASP A 17 8.52 -20.33 4.70
CA ASP A 17 9.44 -20.79 3.64
C ASP A 17 8.77 -20.92 2.27
N ARG A 18 7.44 -21.05 2.22
CA ARG A 18 6.69 -21.11 0.95
C ARG A 18 6.44 -19.73 0.35
N LEU A 19 6.43 -18.68 1.15
CA LEU A 19 6.22 -17.31 0.69
C LEU A 19 7.49 -16.71 0.05
N ASP A 20 8.67 -17.24 0.39
CA ASP A 20 9.97 -16.76 -0.09
C ASP A 20 10.46 -17.42 -1.38
N ARG A 21 9.74 -18.40 -1.93
CA ARG A 21 10.13 -19.02 -3.21
C ARG A 21 9.67 -18.13 -4.37
N PRO A 22 10.57 -17.65 -5.22
CA PRO A 22 10.18 -17.08 -6.49
C PRO A 22 9.50 -18.20 -7.31
N ASP A 23 8.27 -17.95 -7.78
CA ASP A 23 7.60 -18.88 -8.69
C ASP A 23 8.45 -19.05 -9.95
N SER A 24 8.87 -20.29 -10.23
CA SER A 24 9.71 -20.63 -11.38
C SER A 24 9.04 -20.37 -12.75
N ASP A 25 7.75 -20.08 -12.79
CA ASP A 25 6.97 -19.79 -14.01
C ASP A 25 6.61 -18.30 -14.16
N SER A 26 7.39 -17.40 -13.54
CA SER A 26 7.04 -15.97 -13.39
C SER A 26 6.99 -15.15 -14.70
N ASN A 27 7.52 -15.66 -15.81
CA ASN A 27 7.69 -14.87 -17.04
C ASN A 27 6.41 -14.66 -17.88
N ALA A 28 5.31 -15.34 -17.54
CA ALA A 28 4.00 -15.17 -18.21
C ALA A 28 2.85 -14.93 -17.22
N ALA A 29 3.11 -14.93 -15.91
CA ALA A 29 2.07 -14.87 -14.89
C ALA A 29 1.38 -13.49 -14.85
N ARG A 30 0.07 -13.48 -14.95
CA ARG A 30 -0.77 -12.29 -14.76
C ARG A 30 -1.04 -12.06 -13.27
N THR A 31 -0.90 -10.82 -12.85
CA THR A 31 -1.12 -10.41 -11.45
C THR A 31 -2.35 -9.54 -11.35
N LEU A 32 -3.34 -9.93 -10.56
CA LEU A 32 -4.42 -9.04 -10.16
C LEU A 32 -3.91 -8.15 -9.04
N ALA A 33 -3.75 -6.86 -9.32
CA ALA A 33 -3.43 -5.84 -8.32
C ALA A 33 -4.74 -5.29 -7.73
N ILE A 34 -4.87 -5.37 -6.41
CA ILE A 34 -5.99 -4.87 -5.61
C ILE A 34 -5.46 -3.77 -4.70
N ASP A 35 -6.01 -2.57 -4.79
CA ASP A 35 -5.72 -1.42 -3.93
C ASP A 35 -6.97 -1.08 -3.12
N ILE A 36 -6.92 -1.37 -1.82
CA ILE A 36 -7.98 -1.05 -0.87
C ILE A 36 -7.68 0.30 -0.25
N GLY A 37 -8.53 1.27 -0.52
CA GLY A 37 -8.44 2.59 0.11
C GLY A 37 -9.64 2.89 1.02
N GLY A 38 -9.53 3.90 1.88
CA GLY A 38 -10.62 4.34 2.76
C GLY A 38 -11.88 4.82 2.03
N THR A 39 -11.76 5.25 0.78
CA THR A 39 -12.87 5.77 -0.04
C THR A 39 -13.22 4.91 -1.25
N GLY A 40 -12.37 3.98 -1.66
CA GLY A 40 -12.61 3.15 -2.82
C GLY A 40 -11.63 2.00 -2.95
N ILE A 41 -12.12 0.92 -3.56
CA ILE A 41 -11.36 -0.27 -3.91
C ILE A 41 -11.10 -0.25 -5.40
N LYS A 42 -9.87 -0.47 -5.82
CA LYS A 42 -9.45 -0.48 -7.22
C LYS A 42 -8.83 -1.82 -7.56
N MET A 43 -9.07 -2.29 -8.79
CA MET A 43 -8.50 -3.55 -9.30
C MET A 43 -8.08 -3.40 -10.75
N ILE A 44 -6.99 -4.06 -11.11
CA ILE A 44 -6.48 -4.16 -12.47
C ILE A 44 -5.69 -5.45 -12.63
N VAL A 45 -5.81 -6.11 -13.77
CA VAL A 45 -4.95 -7.22 -14.13
C VAL A 45 -3.75 -6.68 -14.90
N LEU A 46 -2.55 -7.05 -14.48
CA LEU A 46 -1.28 -6.69 -15.07
C LEU A 46 -0.61 -7.94 -15.66
N ASP A 47 0.04 -7.79 -16.81
CA ASP A 47 0.93 -8.81 -17.37
C ASP A 47 2.28 -8.86 -16.62
N ALA A 48 3.18 -9.71 -17.09
CA ALA A 48 4.51 -9.88 -16.49
C ALA A 48 5.40 -8.63 -16.57
N ASP A 49 5.15 -7.76 -17.56
CA ASP A 49 5.83 -6.46 -17.74
C ASP A 49 5.15 -5.33 -16.96
N ALA A 50 4.19 -5.67 -16.08
CA ALA A 50 3.36 -4.72 -15.35
C ALA A 50 2.49 -3.81 -16.24
N LYS A 51 2.20 -4.22 -17.46
CA LYS A 51 1.29 -3.49 -18.35
C LYS A 51 -0.16 -3.89 -18.07
N PRO A 52 -1.11 -2.93 -18.09
CA PRO A 52 -2.53 -3.22 -17.93
C PRO A 52 -3.06 -4.18 -19.01
N VAL A 53 -3.74 -5.25 -18.59
CA VAL A 53 -4.46 -6.19 -19.47
C VAL A 53 -5.90 -5.73 -19.72
N ASN A 54 -6.46 -4.96 -18.79
CA ASN A 54 -7.82 -4.44 -18.85
C ASN A 54 -7.87 -3.02 -18.28
N GLU A 55 -9.02 -2.39 -18.39
CA GLU A 55 -9.29 -1.12 -17.71
C GLU A 55 -9.36 -1.31 -16.19
N ARG A 56 -8.91 -0.30 -15.46
CA ARG A 56 -8.96 -0.30 -14.00
C ARG A 56 -10.38 -0.22 -13.49
N ALA A 57 -10.86 -1.27 -12.84
CA ALA A 57 -12.13 -1.27 -12.13
C ALA A 57 -12.02 -0.49 -10.82
N ARG A 58 -13.09 0.22 -10.44
CA ARG A 58 -13.20 0.94 -9.17
C ARG A 58 -14.62 0.82 -8.61
N THR A 59 -14.71 0.64 -7.29
CA THR A 59 -15.96 0.77 -6.53
C THR A 59 -15.73 1.53 -5.23
N LEU A 60 -16.78 1.99 -4.57
CA LEU A 60 -16.69 2.64 -3.28
C LEU A 60 -16.38 1.60 -2.19
N THR A 61 -15.57 1.99 -1.21
CA THR A 61 -15.39 1.22 0.01
C THR A 61 -16.71 1.18 0.79
N PRO A 62 -17.18 0.01 1.22
CA PRO A 62 -18.44 -0.11 1.96
C PRO A 62 -18.39 0.65 3.28
N LYS A 63 -19.54 1.08 3.77
CA LYS A 63 -19.68 1.74 5.07
C LYS A 63 -20.81 1.06 5.88
N PRO A 64 -20.50 0.43 7.03
CA PRO A 64 -19.17 0.28 7.61
C PRO A 64 -18.26 -0.61 6.75
N ALA A 65 -16.94 -0.38 6.82
CA ALA A 65 -15.93 -1.18 6.11
C ALA A 65 -15.53 -2.40 6.96
N SER A 66 -16.52 -3.23 7.33
CA SER A 66 -16.24 -4.48 8.03
C SER A 66 -15.54 -5.49 7.10
N PRO A 67 -14.80 -6.48 7.63
CA PRO A 67 -14.21 -7.55 6.83
C PRO A 67 -15.21 -8.21 5.90
N GLU A 68 -16.39 -8.59 6.39
CA GLU A 68 -17.42 -9.28 5.60
C GLU A 68 -17.90 -8.43 4.44
N ALA A 69 -18.18 -7.14 4.69
CA ALA A 69 -18.66 -6.21 3.66
C ALA A 69 -17.58 -5.97 2.59
N LEU A 70 -16.32 -5.82 3.01
CA LEU A 70 -15.20 -5.59 2.11
C LEU A 70 -14.90 -6.84 1.28
N LEU A 71 -14.88 -8.04 1.89
CA LEU A 71 -14.68 -9.30 1.19
C LEU A 71 -15.80 -9.60 0.17
N ALA A 72 -17.05 -9.25 0.48
CA ALA A 72 -18.16 -9.37 -0.46
C ALA A 72 -17.97 -8.48 -1.71
N VAL A 73 -17.49 -7.24 -1.52
CA VAL A 73 -17.15 -6.33 -2.62
C VAL A 73 -16.00 -6.90 -3.44
N ILE A 74 -14.91 -7.37 -2.78
CA ILE A 74 -13.77 -7.99 -3.46
C ILE A 74 -14.24 -9.17 -4.32
N LYS A 75 -15.04 -10.07 -3.78
CA LYS A 75 -15.57 -11.24 -4.50
C LYS A 75 -16.33 -10.83 -5.78
N THR A 76 -17.19 -9.82 -5.67
CA THR A 76 -17.95 -9.33 -6.81
C THR A 76 -17.05 -8.70 -7.87
N MET A 77 -16.08 -7.88 -7.47
CA MET A 77 -15.17 -7.22 -8.39
C MET A 77 -14.23 -8.21 -9.09
N VAL A 78 -13.71 -9.21 -8.36
CA VAL A 78 -12.82 -10.26 -8.89
C VAL A 78 -13.53 -11.09 -9.96
N ALA A 79 -14.81 -11.42 -9.77
CA ALA A 79 -15.59 -12.20 -10.75
C ALA A 79 -15.72 -11.51 -12.12
N ALA A 80 -15.54 -10.19 -12.18
CA ALA A 80 -15.58 -9.39 -13.40
C ALA A 80 -14.20 -9.16 -14.04
N GLN A 81 -13.11 -9.68 -13.44
CA GLN A 81 -11.76 -9.50 -13.98
C GLN A 81 -11.40 -10.57 -15.02
N PRO A 82 -10.51 -10.24 -15.98
CA PRO A 82 -9.88 -11.25 -16.83
C PRO A 82 -9.15 -12.31 -15.99
N ALA A 83 -8.79 -13.44 -16.62
CA ALA A 83 -8.00 -14.48 -15.97
C ALA A 83 -6.67 -13.96 -15.46
N PHE A 84 -6.30 -14.37 -14.23
CA PHE A 84 -5.05 -14.04 -13.55
C PHE A 84 -4.53 -15.27 -12.78
N ASP A 85 -3.25 -15.27 -12.44
CA ASP A 85 -2.57 -16.38 -11.81
C ASP A 85 -2.30 -16.16 -10.31
N ARG A 86 -2.17 -14.89 -9.90
CA ARG A 86 -1.81 -14.48 -8.54
C ARG A 86 -2.37 -13.10 -8.21
N VAL A 87 -2.41 -12.77 -6.91
CA VAL A 87 -2.96 -11.49 -6.42
C VAL A 87 -1.94 -10.75 -5.58
N ALA A 88 -1.77 -9.45 -5.85
CA ALA A 88 -1.09 -8.51 -4.98
C ALA A 88 -2.12 -7.56 -4.35
N LEU A 89 -2.17 -7.50 -3.02
CA LEU A 89 -3.19 -6.79 -2.26
C LEU A 89 -2.56 -5.69 -1.40
N GLY A 90 -2.88 -4.43 -1.71
CA GLY A 90 -2.57 -3.27 -0.88
C GLY A 90 -3.71 -2.98 0.09
N PHE A 91 -3.38 -2.78 1.37
CA PHE A 91 -4.33 -2.53 2.45
C PHE A 91 -3.95 -1.27 3.24
N PRO A 92 -4.91 -0.38 3.59
CA PRO A 92 -4.61 0.90 4.22
C PRO A 92 -4.42 0.74 5.75
N GLY A 93 -3.29 0.17 6.13
CA GLY A 93 -2.92 -0.07 7.51
C GLY A 93 -1.78 -1.06 7.66
N ILE A 94 -1.44 -1.40 8.88
CA ILE A 94 -0.34 -2.33 9.19
C ILE A 94 -0.71 -3.75 8.80
N VAL A 95 0.08 -4.34 7.91
CA VAL A 95 -0.03 -5.76 7.52
C VAL A 95 1.29 -6.46 7.83
N LYS A 96 1.21 -7.54 8.61
CA LYS A 96 2.37 -8.39 8.93
C LYS A 96 2.04 -9.83 8.58
N ARG A 97 2.80 -10.41 7.65
CA ARG A 97 2.63 -11.81 7.21
C ARG A 97 1.18 -12.12 6.81
N GLY A 98 0.55 -11.21 6.05
CA GLY A 98 -0.82 -11.37 5.57
C GLY A 98 -1.93 -11.13 6.60
N VAL A 99 -1.57 -10.76 7.85
CA VAL A 99 -2.51 -10.44 8.92
C VAL A 99 -2.52 -8.93 9.15
N THR A 100 -3.69 -8.32 9.26
CA THR A 100 -3.86 -6.90 9.54
C THR A 100 -3.78 -6.62 11.05
N PHE A 101 -3.19 -5.47 11.43
CA PHE A 101 -3.05 -5.03 12.82
C PHE A 101 -3.65 -3.66 13.08
N SER A 102 -3.86 -2.86 12.05
CA SER A 102 -4.55 -1.58 12.11
C SER A 102 -5.25 -1.30 10.78
N ALA A 103 -6.26 -0.46 10.79
CA ALA A 103 -6.92 0.08 9.60
C ALA A 103 -7.62 1.40 9.97
N PRO A 104 -6.88 2.50 10.21
CA PRO A 104 -7.43 3.75 10.72
C PRO A 104 -8.59 4.28 9.87
N ASN A 105 -8.49 4.13 8.56
CA ASN A 105 -9.46 4.63 7.59
C ASN A 105 -10.62 3.67 7.26
N LEU A 106 -10.64 2.46 7.87
CA LEU A 106 -11.68 1.43 7.64
C LEU A 106 -12.45 1.05 8.91
N GLY A 107 -12.13 1.65 10.06
CA GLY A 107 -12.66 1.23 11.36
C GLY A 107 -11.78 0.17 12.01
N ASN A 108 -10.85 0.65 12.81
CA ASN A 108 -9.70 -0.10 13.33
C ASN A 108 -10.06 -1.42 14.03
N ASP A 109 -11.14 -1.43 14.83
CA ASP A 109 -11.53 -2.57 15.67
C ASP A 109 -11.86 -3.84 14.87
N PHE A 110 -12.37 -3.70 13.67
CA PHE A 110 -12.72 -4.84 12.80
C PHE A 110 -11.49 -5.58 12.25
N TRP A 111 -10.33 -4.90 12.19
CA TRP A 111 -9.17 -5.35 11.43
C TRP A 111 -8.01 -5.83 12.29
N VAL A 112 -8.14 -5.76 13.62
CA VAL A 112 -7.08 -6.24 14.52
C VAL A 112 -6.97 -7.75 14.45
N LYS A 113 -5.78 -8.25 14.07
CA LYS A 113 -5.48 -9.68 13.91
C LYS A 113 -6.38 -10.41 12.90
N PHE A 114 -6.87 -9.71 11.87
CA PHE A 114 -7.66 -10.34 10.83
C PHE A 114 -6.75 -10.97 9.76
N PRO A 115 -6.94 -12.26 9.38
CA PRO A 115 -6.09 -12.97 8.42
C PRO A 115 -6.48 -12.62 6.98
N LEU A 116 -6.28 -11.37 6.58
CA LEU A 116 -6.73 -10.79 5.32
C LEU A 116 -6.28 -11.60 4.10
N GLN A 117 -4.99 -11.97 4.06
CA GLN A 117 -4.43 -12.71 2.94
C GLN A 117 -5.14 -14.05 2.73
N ASP A 118 -5.32 -14.83 3.80
CA ASP A 118 -5.96 -16.16 3.73
C ASP A 118 -7.43 -16.06 3.32
N GLN A 119 -8.13 -15.03 3.82
CA GLN A 119 -9.54 -14.80 3.48
C GLN A 119 -9.72 -14.40 2.01
N VAL A 120 -8.82 -13.58 1.46
CA VAL A 120 -8.86 -13.22 0.04
C VAL A 120 -8.43 -14.42 -0.81
N GLU A 121 -7.41 -15.18 -0.41
CA GLU A 121 -6.97 -16.41 -1.09
C GLU A 121 -8.11 -17.42 -1.21
N ALA A 122 -8.89 -17.61 -0.14
CA ALA A 122 -10.07 -18.50 -0.14
C ALA A 122 -11.15 -18.04 -1.14
N ILE A 123 -11.29 -16.72 -1.36
CA ILE A 123 -12.27 -16.16 -2.31
C ILE A 123 -11.81 -16.34 -3.75
N VAL A 124 -10.53 -16.06 -4.03
CA VAL A 124 -10.00 -15.99 -5.40
C VAL A 124 -9.48 -17.35 -5.91
N GLY A 125 -9.18 -18.30 -5.01
CA GLY A 125 -8.61 -19.59 -5.34
C GLY A 125 -7.22 -19.51 -6.02
N ARG A 126 -6.48 -18.44 -5.76
CA ARG A 126 -5.15 -18.15 -6.30
C ARG A 126 -4.25 -17.61 -5.20
N PRO A 127 -2.91 -17.78 -5.30
CA PRO A 127 -1.98 -17.24 -4.32
C PRO A 127 -2.15 -15.73 -4.13
N VAL A 128 -2.16 -15.27 -2.89
CA VAL A 128 -2.30 -13.86 -2.51
C VAL A 128 -1.08 -13.43 -1.70
N ARG A 129 -0.55 -12.24 -1.98
CA ARG A 129 0.39 -11.52 -1.12
C ARG A 129 -0.23 -10.19 -0.72
N ALA A 130 -0.34 -9.95 0.59
CA ALA A 130 -0.93 -8.74 1.15
C ALA A 130 0.11 -7.93 1.91
N MET A 131 0.11 -6.60 1.71
CA MET A 131 0.95 -5.66 2.45
C MET A 131 0.25 -4.30 2.60
N ASN A 132 0.90 -3.35 3.27
CA ASN A 132 0.45 -1.97 3.30
C ASN A 132 0.34 -1.40 1.88
N ASP A 133 -0.64 -0.54 1.62
CA ASP A 133 -0.92 0.04 0.30
C ASP A 133 0.21 0.96 -0.20
N ALA A 134 0.79 1.79 0.67
CA ALA A 134 1.92 2.65 0.31
C ALA A 134 3.20 1.83 0.09
N ASP A 135 3.45 0.79 0.90
CA ASP A 135 4.54 -0.15 0.70
C ASP A 135 4.43 -0.84 -0.68
N LEU A 136 3.22 -1.26 -1.06
CA LEU A 136 2.99 -1.88 -2.36
C LEU A 136 3.22 -0.89 -3.52
N GLN A 137 2.69 0.32 -3.41
CA GLN A 137 2.84 1.36 -4.43
C GLN A 137 4.31 1.77 -4.61
N GLY A 138 5.06 1.85 -3.52
CA GLY A 138 6.49 2.16 -3.57
C GLY A 138 7.30 1.14 -4.36
N TYR A 139 7.01 -0.16 -4.24
CA TYR A 139 7.64 -1.17 -5.10
C TYR A 139 7.46 -0.90 -6.60
N GLY A 140 6.35 -0.28 -6.99
CA GLY A 140 6.09 0.09 -8.39
C GLY A 140 7.11 1.05 -8.97
N VAL A 141 7.69 1.91 -8.13
CA VAL A 141 8.44 3.10 -8.59
C VAL A 141 9.91 3.10 -8.21
N ILE A 142 10.31 2.38 -7.16
CA ILE A 142 11.71 2.32 -6.75
C ILE A 142 12.60 1.68 -7.80
N VAL A 143 13.84 2.14 -7.86
CA VAL A 143 14.90 1.57 -8.70
C VAL A 143 15.57 0.37 -8.02
N GLY A 144 15.55 0.33 -6.68
CA GLY A 144 16.15 -0.73 -5.87
C GLY A 144 17.62 -0.53 -5.60
N LYS A 145 18.08 0.72 -5.46
CA LYS A 145 19.47 1.07 -5.13
C LYS A 145 19.51 2.15 -4.06
N GLY A 146 20.32 1.91 -3.02
CA GLY A 146 20.48 2.84 -1.92
C GLY A 146 19.23 2.95 -1.06
N VAL A 147 19.04 4.12 -0.46
CA VAL A 147 17.88 4.44 0.39
C VAL A 147 16.83 5.16 -0.45
N GLU A 148 15.67 4.55 -0.62
CA GLU A 148 14.57 5.10 -1.39
C GLU A 148 13.32 5.23 -0.51
N LEU A 149 12.69 6.39 -0.54
CA LEU A 149 11.47 6.69 0.21
C LEU A 149 10.32 6.94 -0.76
N ALA A 150 9.20 6.27 -0.60
CA ALA A 150 7.98 6.52 -1.36
C ALA A 150 6.89 7.03 -0.43
N LEU A 151 6.26 8.14 -0.78
CA LEU A 151 5.15 8.73 -0.02
C LEU A 151 3.91 8.83 -0.90
N THR A 152 2.77 8.45 -0.35
CA THR A 152 1.47 8.62 -1.01
C THR A 152 0.67 9.72 -0.33
N LEU A 153 0.30 10.75 -1.09
CA LEU A 153 -0.45 11.93 -0.65
C LEU A 153 -1.89 11.80 -1.14
N GLY A 154 -2.83 11.64 -0.21
CA GLY A 154 -4.24 11.43 -0.51
C GLY A 154 -5.13 11.74 0.70
N THR A 155 -6.10 10.88 1.00
CA THR A 155 -6.92 10.97 2.22
C THR A 155 -6.04 11.05 3.46
N GLY A 156 -4.94 10.28 3.47
CA GLY A 156 -3.89 10.31 4.46
C GLY A 156 -2.50 10.49 3.84
N LEU A 157 -1.46 10.17 4.61
CA LEU A 157 -0.07 10.10 4.18
C LEU A 157 0.47 8.69 4.44
N GLY A 158 0.64 7.92 3.37
CA GLY A 158 1.32 6.63 3.41
C GLY A 158 2.82 6.76 3.14
N ALA A 159 3.63 5.85 3.66
CA ALA A 159 5.08 5.87 3.49
C ALA A 159 5.67 4.47 3.38
N GLY A 160 6.51 4.23 2.38
CA GLY A 160 7.33 3.03 2.23
C GLY A 160 8.81 3.41 2.17
N LEU A 161 9.64 2.75 2.99
CA LEU A 161 11.09 2.92 3.02
C LEU A 161 11.77 1.67 2.48
N TYR A 162 12.74 1.86 1.59
CA TYR A 162 13.46 0.76 0.93
C TYR A 162 14.96 0.98 1.04
N VAL A 163 15.68 -0.11 1.26
CA VAL A 163 17.15 -0.12 1.24
C VAL A 163 17.60 -1.20 0.27
N ASP A 164 18.27 -0.81 -0.80
CA ASP A 164 18.69 -1.71 -1.88
C ASP A 164 17.55 -2.61 -2.39
N GLY A 165 16.37 -2.00 -2.59
CA GLY A 165 15.16 -2.66 -3.05
C GLY A 165 14.42 -3.52 -2.02
N ARG A 166 14.89 -3.55 -0.77
CA ARG A 166 14.26 -4.27 0.34
C ARG A 166 13.41 -3.31 1.17
N LEU A 167 12.15 -3.66 1.36
CA LEU A 167 11.23 -2.89 2.18
C LEU A 167 11.64 -2.92 3.66
N VAL A 168 11.60 -1.77 4.32
CA VAL A 168 11.50 -1.63 5.78
C VAL A 168 10.01 -1.53 6.11
N PRO A 169 9.35 -2.62 6.55
CA PRO A 169 7.90 -2.73 6.52
C PRO A 169 7.18 -1.83 7.54
N ASN A 170 6.01 -1.37 7.13
CA ASN A 170 5.05 -0.65 7.95
C ASN A 170 5.60 0.62 8.61
N LEU A 171 6.22 1.50 7.82
CA LEU A 171 6.60 2.83 8.27
C LEU A 171 5.37 3.74 8.31
N GLU A 172 4.82 3.97 9.49
CA GLU A 172 3.64 4.82 9.71
C GLU A 172 4.03 6.30 9.93
N LEU A 173 4.81 6.87 8.99
CA LEU A 173 5.30 8.25 9.07
C LEU A 173 4.16 9.27 9.17
N GLY A 174 3.03 9.00 8.55
CA GLY A 174 1.85 9.86 8.58
C GLY A 174 1.40 10.23 10.00
N HIS A 175 1.54 9.28 10.93
CA HIS A 175 1.13 9.45 12.33
C HIS A 175 2.18 10.14 13.21
N HIS A 176 3.40 10.37 12.68
CA HIS A 176 4.45 11.02 13.47
C HIS A 176 4.11 12.51 13.69
N PRO A 177 4.27 13.04 14.93
CA PRO A 177 4.12 14.46 15.21
C PRO A 177 5.05 15.32 14.35
N TRP A 178 4.53 16.39 13.80
CA TRP A 178 5.33 17.31 12.99
C TRP A 178 5.35 18.73 13.55
N LYS A 179 4.38 19.56 13.22
CA LYS A 179 4.35 20.96 13.65
C LYS A 179 2.98 21.33 14.21
N LYS A 180 2.95 22.26 15.18
CA LYS A 180 1.72 22.80 15.77
C LYS A 180 0.82 21.69 16.32
N GLU A 181 1.40 20.72 17.02
CA GLU A 181 0.71 19.58 17.63
C GLU A 181 -0.07 18.71 16.64
N LYS A 182 0.20 18.86 15.32
CA LYS A 182 -0.38 18.06 14.24
C LYS A 182 0.64 17.06 13.70
N THR A 183 0.15 15.94 13.18
CA THR A 183 0.95 14.91 12.49
C THR A 183 1.27 15.33 11.04
N TYR A 184 2.12 14.55 10.37
CA TYR A 184 2.36 14.73 8.94
C TYR A 184 1.06 14.58 8.14
N GLU A 185 0.26 13.54 8.45
CA GLU A 185 -1.01 13.30 7.78
C GLU A 185 -1.99 14.45 7.94
N GLU A 186 -2.22 14.93 9.16
CA GLU A 186 -3.13 16.06 9.42
C GLU A 186 -2.73 17.35 8.72
N ARG A 187 -1.48 17.49 8.30
CA ARG A 187 -0.98 18.67 7.60
C ARG A 187 -0.90 18.52 6.09
N LEU A 188 -0.94 17.30 5.58
CA LEU A 188 -0.73 16.97 4.16
C LEU A 188 -1.87 16.17 3.52
N SER A 189 -2.93 15.84 4.30
CA SER A 189 -4.11 15.16 3.81
C SER A 189 -4.91 15.96 2.77
N ASP A 190 -5.80 15.28 2.08
CA ASP A 190 -6.78 15.88 1.17
C ASP A 190 -7.65 16.94 1.87
N ALA A 191 -8.05 16.69 3.11
CA ALA A 191 -8.82 17.65 3.91
C ALA A 191 -8.06 18.97 4.08
N GLU A 192 -6.80 18.91 4.43
CA GLU A 192 -5.95 20.09 4.61
C GLU A 192 -5.66 20.80 3.25
N LEU A 193 -5.46 20.04 2.17
CA LEU A 193 -5.32 20.61 0.82
C LEU A 193 -6.56 21.43 0.44
N ASN A 194 -7.75 20.90 0.70
CA ASN A 194 -9.01 21.59 0.42
C ASN A 194 -9.23 22.83 1.30
N GLU A 195 -8.78 22.79 2.56
CA GLU A 195 -8.90 23.91 3.50
C GLU A 195 -7.98 25.08 3.14
N ILE A 196 -6.68 24.80 2.89
CA ILE A 196 -5.67 25.88 2.75
C ILE A 196 -5.32 26.24 1.31
N GLY A 197 -5.75 25.41 0.35
CA GLY A 197 -5.52 25.57 -1.08
C GLY A 197 -4.14 25.12 -1.55
N LYS A 198 -4.04 24.81 -2.86
CA LYS A 198 -2.88 24.15 -3.49
C LYS A 198 -1.53 24.86 -3.24
N LYS A 199 -1.51 26.22 -3.26
CA LYS A 199 -0.26 26.96 -3.08
C LYS A 199 0.34 26.79 -1.68
N ARG A 200 -0.49 26.93 -0.64
CA ARG A 200 -0.04 26.80 0.76
C ARG A 200 0.27 25.34 1.08
N TRP A 201 -0.51 24.43 0.55
CA TRP A 201 -0.31 23.00 0.72
C TRP A 201 1.01 22.56 0.06
N SER A 202 1.30 23.00 -1.18
CA SER A 202 2.59 22.72 -1.84
C SER A 202 3.78 23.23 -1.02
N ALA A 203 3.68 24.42 -0.42
CA ALA A 203 4.75 24.91 0.46
C ALA A 203 5.00 23.98 1.65
N ARG A 204 3.96 23.35 2.21
CA ARG A 204 4.13 22.33 3.26
C ARG A 204 4.75 21.03 2.74
N VAL A 205 4.43 20.63 1.51
CA VAL A 205 5.11 19.48 0.89
C VAL A 205 6.61 19.74 0.78
N PHE A 206 7.03 20.94 0.32
CA PHE A 206 8.45 21.29 0.28
C PHE A 206 9.09 21.35 1.67
N GLU A 207 8.37 21.83 2.68
CA GLU A 207 8.83 21.82 4.06
C GLU A 207 9.03 20.38 4.58
N MET A 208 8.12 19.47 4.25
CA MET A 208 8.26 18.03 4.55
C MET A 208 9.49 17.45 3.85
N ILE A 209 9.68 17.67 2.55
CA ILE A 209 10.84 17.19 1.79
C ILE A 209 12.14 17.62 2.49
N ALA A 210 12.28 18.92 2.78
CA ALA A 210 13.47 19.47 3.44
C ALA A 210 13.72 18.90 4.84
N GLN A 211 12.67 18.48 5.55
CA GLN A 211 12.79 17.86 6.87
C GLN A 211 13.13 16.39 6.80
N LEU A 212 12.58 15.65 5.83
CA LEU A 212 12.81 14.21 5.70
C LEU A 212 14.19 13.87 5.15
N GLU A 213 14.78 14.76 4.34
CA GLU A 213 16.11 14.56 3.76
C GLU A 213 17.19 14.29 4.82
N PRO A 214 17.41 15.14 5.85
CA PRO A 214 18.42 14.86 6.88
C PRO A 214 18.06 13.75 7.84
N ILE A 215 16.77 13.32 7.91
CA ILE A 215 16.33 12.22 8.77
C ILE A 215 16.64 10.87 8.12
N PHE A 216 16.27 10.71 6.84
CA PHE A 216 16.38 9.44 6.13
C PHE A 216 17.63 9.34 5.27
N ASN A 217 18.26 10.48 4.90
CA ASN A 217 19.40 10.54 3.98
C ASN A 217 19.13 9.73 2.70
N TYR A 218 17.92 9.87 2.14
CA TYR A 218 17.49 9.10 0.98
C TYR A 218 18.23 9.54 -0.30
N ASP A 219 18.54 8.56 -1.15
CA ASP A 219 19.06 8.79 -2.50
C ASP A 219 17.95 9.25 -3.45
N ALA A 220 16.72 8.77 -3.23
CA ALA A 220 15.55 9.18 -3.99
C ALA A 220 14.29 9.22 -3.14
N LEU A 221 13.44 10.23 -3.39
CA LEU A 221 12.09 10.37 -2.83
C LEU A 221 11.07 10.33 -3.97
N TYR A 222 10.05 9.49 -3.82
CA TYR A 222 8.94 9.38 -4.75
C TYR A 222 7.66 9.88 -4.10
N LEU A 223 6.94 10.78 -4.77
CA LEU A 223 5.69 11.37 -4.29
C LEU A 223 4.54 10.91 -5.21
N GLY A 224 3.60 10.17 -4.66
CA GLY A 224 2.42 9.68 -5.36
C GLY A 224 1.12 9.99 -4.64
N GLY A 225 0.05 9.25 -5.00
CA GLY A 225 -1.29 9.50 -4.50
C GLY A 225 -2.02 10.59 -5.29
N GLY A 226 -3.33 10.73 -5.04
CA GLY A 226 -4.19 11.64 -5.82
C GLY A 226 -3.82 13.11 -5.71
N ASN A 227 -3.16 13.52 -4.62
CA ASN A 227 -2.82 14.92 -4.39
C ASN A 227 -1.44 15.30 -4.95
N ALA A 228 -0.59 14.35 -5.35
CA ALA A 228 0.76 14.64 -5.85
C ALA A 228 0.74 15.52 -7.11
N GLU A 229 -0.26 15.38 -7.98
CA GLU A 229 -0.45 16.21 -9.18
C GLU A 229 -0.71 17.70 -8.87
N HIS A 230 -1.07 18.02 -7.64
CA HIS A 230 -1.37 19.38 -7.19
C HIS A 230 -0.15 20.13 -6.66
N ILE A 231 1.00 19.46 -6.53
CA ILE A 231 2.25 20.09 -6.11
C ILE A 231 2.65 21.16 -7.14
N LYS A 232 2.93 22.38 -6.65
CA LYS A 232 3.35 23.52 -7.46
C LYS A 232 4.74 23.96 -7.04
N GLY A 233 5.64 24.08 -8.01
CA GLY A 233 7.05 24.46 -7.83
C GLY A 233 8.01 23.38 -8.35
N ASP A 234 9.29 23.72 -8.43
CA ASP A 234 10.33 22.81 -8.90
C ASP A 234 10.80 21.91 -7.77
N LEU A 235 10.70 20.60 -7.98
CA LEU A 235 11.15 19.61 -7.02
C LEU A 235 12.68 19.47 -7.04
N PRO A 236 13.32 19.12 -5.91
CA PRO A 236 14.73 18.71 -5.89
C PRO A 236 15.03 17.59 -6.90
N ALA A 237 16.25 17.53 -7.40
CA ALA A 237 16.62 16.58 -8.47
C ALA A 237 16.42 15.10 -8.10
N ASN A 238 16.51 14.77 -6.81
CA ASN A 238 16.29 13.42 -6.28
C ASN A 238 14.83 13.16 -5.85
N VAL A 239 13.88 14.09 -6.13
CA VAL A 239 12.45 13.93 -5.82
C VAL A 239 11.65 13.80 -7.10
N LYS A 240 10.81 12.77 -7.21
CA LYS A 240 10.03 12.46 -8.40
C LYS A 240 8.56 12.27 -8.06
N ILE A 241 7.66 12.68 -8.96
CA ILE A 241 6.23 12.36 -8.87
C ILE A 241 5.97 11.07 -9.65
N PHE A 242 5.12 10.21 -9.12
CA PHE A 242 4.64 9.00 -9.80
C PHE A 242 3.12 8.94 -9.83
N SER A 243 2.61 8.27 -10.83
CA SER A 243 1.17 8.07 -11.04
C SER A 243 0.62 6.85 -10.27
N ASN A 244 -0.69 6.83 -10.03
CA ASN A 244 -1.34 5.66 -9.45
C ASN A 244 -1.16 4.37 -10.30
N VAL A 245 -0.98 4.49 -11.62
CA VAL A 245 -0.75 3.33 -12.50
C VAL A 245 0.64 2.74 -12.25
N GLU A 246 1.67 3.60 -12.16
CA GLU A 246 3.02 3.17 -11.80
C GLU A 246 3.06 2.53 -10.41
N GLY A 247 2.33 3.10 -9.43
CA GLY A 247 2.19 2.49 -8.10
C GLY A 247 1.58 1.08 -8.15
N MET A 248 0.57 0.84 -8.99
CA MET A 248 -0.04 -0.49 -9.12
C MET A 248 0.91 -1.53 -9.74
N ALA A 249 1.93 -1.11 -10.51
CA ALA A 249 2.98 -1.99 -11.02
C ALA A 249 3.77 -2.70 -9.89
N GLY A 250 3.76 -2.13 -8.67
CA GLY A 250 4.29 -2.77 -7.48
C GLY A 250 3.70 -4.16 -7.22
N GLY A 251 2.47 -4.39 -7.66
CA GLY A 251 1.83 -5.70 -7.58
C GLY A 251 2.61 -6.82 -8.29
N VAL A 252 3.22 -6.54 -9.42
CA VAL A 252 4.07 -7.51 -10.14
C VAL A 252 5.42 -7.67 -9.44
N LYS A 253 6.05 -6.55 -9.06
CA LYS A 253 7.35 -6.57 -8.36
C LYS A 253 7.29 -7.28 -7.00
N LEU A 254 6.15 -7.23 -6.30
CA LEU A 254 5.93 -7.98 -5.07
C LEU A 254 6.17 -9.50 -5.24
N TRP A 255 5.90 -10.04 -6.42
CA TRP A 255 6.08 -11.46 -6.73
C TRP A 255 7.44 -11.80 -7.30
N THR A 256 8.12 -10.86 -7.95
CA THR A 256 9.36 -11.11 -8.69
C THR A 256 10.61 -10.68 -7.92
N THR A 257 10.54 -9.64 -7.11
CA THR A 257 11.71 -9.03 -6.48
C THR A 257 11.62 -8.88 -4.97
N ALA A 258 10.41 -8.84 -4.39
CA ALA A 258 10.25 -8.60 -2.97
C ALA A 258 10.64 -9.84 -2.16
N LYS A 259 11.69 -9.72 -1.35
CA LYS A 259 11.89 -10.61 -0.20
C LYS A 259 11.05 -10.06 0.93
N LEU A 260 9.91 -10.69 1.21
CA LEU A 260 9.09 -10.35 2.37
C LEU A 260 9.85 -10.68 3.64
N VAL A 261 10.00 -9.71 4.53
CA VAL A 261 10.67 -9.85 5.84
C VAL A 261 9.66 -10.33 6.89
#